data_e97676b91183bcfc9049d7f4cd94b3a6
#
_entry.id   e97676b91183bcfc9049d7f4cd94b3a6
#
_cell.length_a   1.000
_cell.length_b   1.000
_cell.length_c   1.000
_cell.angle_alpha   90.00
_cell.angle_beta   90.00
_cell.angle_gamma   90.00
#
_symmetry.space_group_name_H-M   'P 1'
#
loop_
_entity.id
_entity.type
_entity.pdbx_description
1 polymer ?
#
loop_
_entity_poly.entity_id
_entity_poly.type
_entity_poly.pdbx_seq_one_letter_code
_entity_poly.pdbx_strand_id
1 'polypeptide(L)'
;MNEGTVKKRVVGVDISLDATSYAIVDVRGNILAKDSFPTEDYPEIGAYVSALSDGIVKLIEANGGYETVRSVGISAPSANYKLGSIVNSPNFPWKGVIPLSALLRDRLGLAVAVANNSHVVALGEHAFGCAHGMRDFIVITLGSGLGSCIFTDGGVKLGSDGYAGEIGHTCVHHDGRLCGCGNKGCLEAYTATKGIIRTAREVMTESGEPSKMRRVEKLTPRVISQLCEEGDAMAIETFRRTGETLGLGLANYASVINPEAIIFTGGIIRAGKWLMEPAKKAFDDHVFHNIKGKVKFLTSDLDESERNILGASVLAWEVKEYSLFIES
;
A
#
# COMPACT_ATOMS: atom_id res chain seq x y z
N MET A 1 33.69 -20.33 -21.29
CA MET A 1 32.84 -19.28 -20.71
C MET A 1 31.42 -19.86 -20.67
N ASN A 2 30.96 -20.25 -19.48
CA ASN A 2 29.56 -20.66 -19.35
C ASN A 2 28.69 -19.43 -19.64
N GLU A 3 27.89 -19.45 -20.68
CA GLU A 3 26.80 -18.51 -20.88
C GLU A 3 25.88 -18.67 -19.67
N GLY A 4 26.00 -17.78 -18.71
CA GLY A 4 25.18 -17.81 -17.51
C GLY A 4 23.72 -17.73 -17.93
N THR A 5 22.96 -18.75 -17.58
CA THR A 5 21.50 -18.81 -17.85
C THR A 5 20.86 -17.54 -17.29
N VAL A 6 20.29 -16.70 -18.15
CA VAL A 6 19.63 -15.48 -17.71
C VAL A 6 18.45 -15.86 -16.83
N LYS A 7 18.53 -15.53 -15.55
CA LYS A 7 17.46 -15.75 -14.57
C LYS A 7 16.26 -14.86 -14.92
N LYS A 8 15.14 -15.48 -15.33
CA LYS A 8 13.96 -14.80 -15.87
C LYS A 8 12.79 -14.77 -14.90
N ARG A 9 12.99 -15.13 -13.64
CA ARG A 9 11.97 -15.23 -12.60
C ARG A 9 12.45 -14.57 -11.32
N VAL A 10 11.51 -14.09 -10.55
CA VAL A 10 11.72 -13.58 -9.19
C VAL A 10 10.65 -14.16 -8.27
N VAL A 11 10.85 -14.03 -6.95
CA VAL A 11 9.80 -14.31 -5.98
C VAL A 11 9.25 -12.98 -5.46
N GLY A 12 7.94 -12.79 -5.58
CA GLY A 12 7.19 -11.74 -4.92
C GLY A 12 6.52 -12.28 -3.65
N VAL A 13 6.65 -11.58 -2.54
CA VAL A 13 6.05 -11.94 -1.24
C VAL A 13 5.18 -10.80 -0.75
N ASP A 14 3.99 -11.09 -0.28
CA ASP A 14 3.11 -10.16 0.44
C ASP A 14 2.88 -10.65 1.85
N ILE A 15 3.30 -9.87 2.84
CA ILE A 15 3.13 -10.16 4.26
C ILE A 15 2.00 -9.27 4.80
N SER A 16 0.88 -9.88 5.16
CA SER A 16 -0.21 -9.24 5.88
C SER A 16 -0.38 -9.83 7.28
N LEU A 17 -1.28 -9.26 8.07
CA LEU A 17 -1.60 -9.79 9.41
C LEU A 17 -2.18 -11.20 9.31
N ASP A 18 -3.10 -11.40 8.37
CA ASP A 18 -3.87 -12.63 8.25
C ASP A 18 -3.07 -13.73 7.54
N ALA A 19 -2.35 -13.37 6.47
CA ALA A 19 -1.64 -14.34 5.64
C ALA A 19 -0.35 -13.78 5.06
N THR A 20 0.64 -14.66 4.87
CA THR A 20 1.82 -14.44 4.04
C THR A 20 1.64 -15.22 2.75
N SER A 21 1.59 -14.52 1.62
CA SER A 21 1.48 -15.10 0.28
C SER A 21 2.77 -14.87 -0.50
N TYR A 22 3.20 -15.86 -1.28
CA TYR A 22 4.41 -15.74 -2.10
C TYR A 22 4.24 -16.46 -3.43
N ALA A 23 4.86 -15.92 -4.47
CA ALA A 23 4.71 -16.43 -5.83
C ALA A 23 5.99 -16.28 -6.64
N ILE A 24 6.18 -17.20 -7.60
CA ILE A 24 7.16 -17.04 -8.66
C ILE A 24 6.50 -16.24 -9.78
N VAL A 25 7.16 -15.15 -10.16
CA VAL A 25 6.68 -14.21 -11.18
C VAL A 25 7.72 -14.07 -12.28
N ASP A 26 7.29 -14.09 -13.53
CA ASP A 26 8.17 -13.87 -14.68
C ASP A 26 8.37 -12.36 -14.98
N VAL A 27 9.20 -12.06 -15.98
CA VAL A 27 9.50 -10.67 -16.39
C VAL A 27 8.30 -9.90 -16.94
N ARG A 28 7.21 -10.59 -17.28
CA ARG A 28 5.98 -10.01 -17.82
C ARG A 28 4.91 -9.81 -16.74
N GLY A 29 5.20 -10.20 -15.49
CA GLY A 29 4.25 -10.15 -14.39
C GLY A 29 3.32 -11.37 -14.32
N ASN A 30 3.56 -12.44 -15.09
CA ASN A 30 2.75 -13.64 -14.97
C ASN A 30 3.13 -14.40 -13.71
N ILE A 31 2.14 -14.70 -12.87
CA ILE A 31 2.28 -15.55 -11.69
C ILE A 31 2.32 -17.01 -12.17
N LEU A 32 3.48 -17.66 -12.02
CA LEU A 32 3.72 -19.03 -12.50
C LEU A 32 3.36 -20.08 -11.45
N ALA A 33 3.57 -19.75 -10.18
CA ALA A 33 3.23 -20.60 -9.03
C ALA A 33 3.03 -19.71 -7.81
N LYS A 34 2.10 -20.07 -6.92
CA LYS A 34 1.76 -19.31 -5.72
C LYS A 34 1.47 -20.25 -4.57
N ASP A 35 1.84 -19.84 -3.36
CA ASP A 35 1.49 -20.53 -2.12
C ASP A 35 1.32 -19.51 -0.99
N SER A 36 0.80 -19.95 0.16
CA SER A 36 0.57 -19.06 1.30
C SER A 36 0.44 -19.84 2.60
N PHE A 37 0.61 -19.14 3.73
CA PHE A 37 0.31 -19.65 5.07
C PHE A 37 -0.23 -18.53 5.97
N PRO A 38 -0.99 -18.86 7.05
CA PRO A 38 -1.43 -17.86 8.02
C PRO A 38 -0.25 -17.25 8.76
N THR A 39 -0.13 -15.92 8.76
CA THR A 39 0.98 -15.22 9.44
C THR A 39 0.89 -15.37 10.96
N GLU A 40 -0.34 -15.42 11.49
CA GLU A 40 -0.62 -15.54 12.92
C GLU A 40 -0.12 -16.85 13.56
N ASP A 41 0.08 -17.91 12.76
CA ASP A 41 0.62 -19.18 13.25
C ASP A 41 2.08 -19.08 13.72
N TYR A 42 2.76 -17.95 13.40
CA TYR A 42 4.19 -17.76 13.68
C TYR A 42 4.45 -16.49 14.49
N PRO A 43 4.12 -16.49 15.81
CA PRO A 43 4.33 -15.32 16.68
C PRO A 43 5.81 -15.00 16.92
N GLU A 44 6.70 -15.99 16.75
CA GLU A 44 8.14 -15.84 16.91
C GLU A 44 8.82 -15.62 15.55
N ILE A 45 9.60 -14.54 15.44
CA ILE A 45 10.23 -14.16 14.17
C ILE A 45 11.14 -15.23 13.59
N GLY A 46 11.87 -15.98 14.43
CA GLY A 46 12.74 -17.08 13.97
C GLY A 46 11.97 -18.22 13.31
N ALA A 47 10.82 -18.60 13.88
CA ALA A 47 9.92 -19.60 13.34
C ALA A 47 9.26 -19.11 12.03
N TYR A 48 8.84 -17.84 12.00
CA TYR A 48 8.26 -17.20 10.82
C TYR A 48 9.25 -17.20 9.63
N VAL A 49 10.48 -16.75 9.86
CA VAL A 49 11.52 -16.70 8.83
C VAL A 49 11.85 -18.12 8.33
N SER A 50 11.83 -19.13 9.21
CA SER A 50 12.00 -20.53 8.79
C SER A 50 10.87 -20.99 7.88
N ALA A 51 9.62 -20.80 8.31
CA ALA A 51 8.45 -21.21 7.53
C ALA A 51 8.41 -20.54 6.14
N LEU A 52 8.66 -19.23 6.08
CA LEU A 52 8.70 -18.51 4.80
C LEU A 52 9.84 -18.98 3.91
N SER A 53 11.04 -19.18 4.47
CA SER A 53 12.19 -19.69 3.71
C SER A 53 11.92 -21.08 3.15
N ASP A 54 11.42 -22.00 3.99
CA ASP A 54 11.13 -23.38 3.58
C ASP A 54 10.04 -23.43 2.51
N GLY A 55 9.01 -22.56 2.64
CA GLY A 55 7.95 -22.42 1.64
C GLY A 55 8.48 -21.92 0.30
N ILE A 56 9.31 -20.87 0.31
CA ILE A 56 9.94 -20.32 -0.90
C ILE A 56 10.86 -21.37 -1.56
N VAL A 57 11.68 -22.06 -0.77
CA VAL A 57 12.55 -23.15 -1.29
C VAL A 57 11.73 -24.21 -1.99
N LYS A 58 10.70 -24.73 -1.34
CA LYS A 58 9.79 -25.73 -1.93
C LYS A 58 9.20 -25.24 -3.24
N LEU A 59 8.72 -24.00 -3.26
CA LEU A 59 8.09 -23.42 -4.46
C LEU A 59 9.09 -23.31 -5.61
N ILE A 60 10.34 -22.88 -5.33
CA ILE A 60 11.42 -22.77 -6.32
C ILE A 60 11.80 -24.13 -6.87
N GLU A 61 12.04 -25.11 -5.99
CA GLU A 61 12.43 -26.48 -6.37
C GLU A 61 11.38 -27.17 -7.25
N ALA A 62 10.09 -27.00 -6.90
CA ALA A 62 8.99 -27.56 -7.67
C ALA A 62 8.78 -26.87 -9.04
N ASN A 63 9.39 -25.71 -9.27
CA ASN A 63 9.15 -24.89 -10.47
C ASN A 63 10.42 -24.53 -11.23
N GLY A 64 11.39 -25.41 -11.28
CA GLY A 64 12.56 -25.31 -12.16
C GLY A 64 13.87 -24.93 -11.47
N GLY A 65 13.91 -24.85 -10.13
CA GLY A 65 15.13 -24.71 -9.34
C GLY A 65 15.70 -23.29 -9.23
N TYR A 66 16.72 -23.14 -8.41
CA TYR A 66 17.36 -21.87 -8.05
C TYR A 66 18.02 -21.14 -9.23
N GLU A 67 18.45 -21.86 -10.24
CA GLU A 67 19.08 -21.29 -11.44
C GLU A 67 18.10 -20.46 -12.27
N THR A 68 16.79 -20.59 -12.03
CA THR A 68 15.75 -19.82 -12.74
C THR A 68 15.35 -18.53 -12.01
N VAL A 69 15.64 -18.43 -10.69
CA VAL A 69 15.19 -17.33 -9.82
C VAL A 69 16.35 -16.40 -9.49
N ARG A 70 16.13 -15.09 -9.71
CA ARG A 70 17.13 -14.05 -9.48
C ARG A 70 17.19 -13.58 -8.03
N SER A 71 16.03 -13.24 -7.46
CA SER A 71 15.92 -12.49 -6.22
C SER A 71 14.52 -12.58 -5.63
N VAL A 72 14.35 -12.04 -4.42
CA VAL A 72 13.07 -11.98 -3.69
C VAL A 72 12.76 -10.54 -3.35
N GLY A 73 11.53 -10.10 -3.63
CA GLY A 73 10.99 -8.84 -3.18
C GLY A 73 9.83 -9.06 -2.22
N ILE A 74 9.73 -8.22 -1.20
CA ILE A 74 8.79 -8.40 -0.11
C ILE A 74 8.02 -7.09 0.14
N SER A 75 6.70 -7.20 0.15
CA SER A 75 5.76 -6.22 0.64
C SER A 75 5.44 -6.51 2.10
N ALA A 76 5.61 -5.55 3.00
CA ALA A 76 5.23 -5.71 4.40
C ALA A 76 4.82 -4.37 5.04
N PRO A 77 3.83 -4.38 5.96
CA PRO A 77 3.52 -3.21 6.78
C PRO A 77 4.75 -2.76 7.59
N SER A 78 4.90 -1.44 7.75
CA SER A 78 6.00 -0.84 8.51
C SER A 78 7.40 -1.22 8.03
N ALA A 79 7.53 -1.72 6.80
CA ALA A 79 8.83 -2.01 6.22
C ALA A 79 9.55 -0.73 5.79
N ASN A 80 10.85 -0.69 6.02
CA ASN A 80 11.74 0.37 5.55
C ASN A 80 12.72 -0.21 4.53
N TYR A 81 12.62 0.24 3.30
CA TYR A 81 13.43 -0.24 2.20
C TYR A 81 14.94 -0.02 2.41
N LYS A 82 15.32 1.17 2.91
CA LYS A 82 16.74 1.50 3.14
C LYS A 82 17.40 0.65 4.20
N LEU A 83 16.64 0.26 5.23
CA LEU A 83 17.12 -0.59 6.31
C LEU A 83 16.98 -2.08 6.00
N GLY A 84 16.21 -2.45 4.98
CA GLY A 84 15.86 -3.85 4.71
C GLY A 84 15.10 -4.51 5.88
N SER A 85 14.32 -3.74 6.63
CA SER A 85 13.77 -4.15 7.93
C SER A 85 12.30 -3.80 8.08
N ILE A 86 11.57 -4.55 8.91
CA ILE A 86 10.29 -4.13 9.48
C ILE A 86 10.61 -3.38 10.77
N VAL A 87 10.05 -2.16 10.94
CA VAL A 87 10.42 -1.26 12.04
C VAL A 87 9.20 -0.99 12.93
N ASN A 88 9.26 -1.44 14.18
CA ASN A 88 8.26 -1.16 15.21
C ASN A 88 6.80 -1.34 14.76
N SER A 89 6.51 -2.38 13.98
CA SER A 89 5.16 -2.59 13.46
C SER A 89 4.14 -2.77 14.58
N PRO A 90 3.08 -1.96 14.63
CA PRO A 90 2.00 -2.16 15.58
C PRO A 90 1.16 -3.40 15.25
N ASN A 91 1.24 -3.86 14.02
CA ASN A 91 0.40 -4.92 13.47
C ASN A 91 0.94 -6.33 13.75
N PHE A 92 2.26 -6.50 13.88
CA PHE A 92 2.88 -7.80 14.11
C PHE A 92 3.24 -8.02 15.58
N PRO A 93 3.30 -9.29 16.04
CA PRO A 93 3.79 -9.60 17.38
C PRO A 93 5.29 -9.29 17.54
N TRP A 94 6.03 -9.27 16.42
CA TRP A 94 7.46 -8.99 16.39
C TRP A 94 7.75 -7.54 16.70
N LYS A 95 8.56 -7.27 17.73
CA LYS A 95 8.86 -5.92 18.20
C LYS A 95 10.28 -5.48 17.82
N GLY A 96 10.48 -4.16 17.80
CA GLY A 96 11.76 -3.57 17.46
C GLY A 96 12.05 -3.52 15.97
N VAL A 97 13.32 -3.59 15.61
CA VAL A 97 13.79 -3.57 14.22
C VAL A 97 14.10 -5.00 13.80
N ILE A 98 13.33 -5.52 12.86
CA ILE A 98 13.49 -6.88 12.33
C ILE A 98 14.22 -6.79 10.98
N PRO A 99 15.49 -7.19 10.89
CA PRO A 99 16.28 -7.11 9.65
C PRO A 99 15.88 -8.22 8.66
N LEU A 100 14.64 -8.17 8.17
CA LEU A 100 14.01 -9.26 7.43
C LEU A 100 14.76 -9.62 6.14
N SER A 101 15.29 -8.61 5.42
CA SER A 101 16.08 -8.86 4.20
C SER A 101 17.33 -9.70 4.50
N ALA A 102 18.05 -9.38 5.58
CA ALA A 102 19.26 -10.12 5.95
C ALA A 102 18.91 -11.54 6.39
N LEU A 103 17.91 -11.70 7.27
CA LEU A 103 17.48 -13.01 7.77
C LEU A 103 17.08 -13.98 6.66
N LEU A 104 16.35 -13.48 5.66
CA LEU A 104 15.92 -14.31 4.52
C LEU A 104 17.04 -14.51 3.51
N ARG A 105 17.85 -13.49 3.21
CA ARG A 105 19.02 -13.63 2.35
C ARG A 105 19.96 -14.73 2.83
N ASP A 106 20.27 -14.75 4.12
CA ASP A 106 21.19 -15.71 4.72
C ASP A 106 20.68 -17.16 4.66
N ARG A 107 19.34 -17.34 4.62
CA ARG A 107 18.71 -18.66 4.47
C ARG A 107 18.52 -19.09 3.02
N LEU A 108 18.13 -18.16 2.17
CA LEU A 108 17.77 -18.44 0.77
C LEU A 108 18.99 -18.42 -0.17
N GLY A 109 20.08 -17.75 0.21
CA GLY A 109 21.20 -17.50 -0.71
C GLY A 109 20.83 -16.63 -1.91
N LEU A 110 19.72 -15.89 -1.83
CA LEU A 110 19.23 -14.98 -2.87
C LEU A 110 19.25 -13.54 -2.35
N ALA A 111 19.40 -12.58 -3.24
CA ALA A 111 19.22 -11.18 -2.90
C ALA A 111 17.76 -10.92 -2.50
N VAL A 112 17.55 -10.20 -1.39
CA VAL A 112 16.21 -9.92 -0.82
C VAL A 112 16.06 -8.44 -0.58
N ALA A 113 14.97 -7.85 -1.07
CA ALA A 113 14.54 -6.50 -0.72
C ALA A 113 13.19 -6.54 -0.01
N VAL A 114 12.98 -5.62 0.95
CA VAL A 114 11.70 -5.44 1.62
C VAL A 114 11.29 -3.98 1.54
N ALA A 115 10.02 -3.71 1.29
CA ALA A 115 9.48 -2.36 1.23
C ALA A 115 8.05 -2.29 1.82
N ASN A 116 7.61 -1.08 2.14
CA ASN A 116 6.24 -0.83 2.59
C ASN A 116 5.23 -1.13 1.48
N ASN A 117 4.04 -1.58 1.86
CA ASN A 117 2.97 -1.95 0.94
C ASN A 117 2.67 -0.85 -0.10
N SER A 118 2.56 0.42 0.32
CA SER A 118 2.28 1.51 -0.62
C SER A 118 3.39 1.76 -1.63
N HIS A 119 4.65 1.54 -1.23
CA HIS A 119 5.81 1.59 -2.09
C HIS A 119 5.72 0.48 -3.16
N VAL A 120 5.46 -0.74 -2.70
CA VAL A 120 5.31 -1.92 -3.57
C VAL A 120 4.14 -1.74 -4.54
N VAL A 121 3.01 -1.22 -4.07
CA VAL A 121 1.87 -0.90 -4.94
C VAL A 121 2.25 0.10 -6.03
N ALA A 122 3.01 1.16 -5.70
CA ALA A 122 3.45 2.13 -6.71
C ALA A 122 4.34 1.50 -7.79
N LEU A 123 5.24 0.59 -7.41
CA LEU A 123 6.04 -0.18 -8.36
C LEU A 123 5.18 -1.06 -9.27
N GLY A 124 4.18 -1.73 -8.70
CA GLY A 124 3.23 -2.55 -9.46
C GLY A 124 2.40 -1.74 -10.44
N GLU A 125 1.87 -0.59 -10.02
CA GLU A 125 1.10 0.31 -10.90
C GLU A 125 1.95 0.87 -12.04
N HIS A 126 3.22 1.20 -11.77
CA HIS A 126 4.15 1.67 -12.79
C HIS A 126 4.49 0.59 -13.81
N ALA A 127 4.70 -0.65 -13.36
CA ALA A 127 5.13 -1.74 -14.25
C ALA A 127 3.97 -2.40 -15.01
N PHE A 128 2.83 -2.62 -14.33
CA PHE A 128 1.74 -3.47 -14.82
C PHE A 128 0.36 -2.83 -14.77
N GLY A 129 0.21 -1.69 -14.08
CA GLY A 129 -1.09 -1.05 -13.86
C GLY A 129 -1.28 0.27 -14.60
N CYS A 130 -2.20 1.08 -14.09
CA CYS A 130 -2.65 2.31 -14.73
C CYS A 130 -1.62 3.46 -14.75
N ALA A 131 -0.49 3.31 -14.03
CA ALA A 131 0.63 4.28 -14.06
C ALA A 131 1.70 3.93 -15.10
N HIS A 132 1.46 2.95 -15.97
CA HIS A 132 2.44 2.57 -16.98
C HIS A 132 2.84 3.76 -17.88
N GLY A 133 4.14 4.04 -17.95
CA GLY A 133 4.70 5.16 -18.69
C GLY A 133 4.65 6.53 -17.99
N MET A 134 4.02 6.65 -16.83
CA MET A 134 4.04 7.88 -16.01
C MET A 134 5.37 7.99 -15.25
N ARG A 135 5.84 9.22 -15.09
CA ARG A 135 7.06 9.51 -14.33
C ARG A 135 6.79 10.10 -12.96
N ASP A 136 5.63 10.76 -12.80
CA ASP A 136 5.27 11.50 -11.61
C ASP A 136 3.81 11.19 -11.22
N PHE A 137 3.60 10.41 -10.17
CA PHE A 137 2.27 10.10 -9.67
C PHE A 137 2.29 9.83 -8.15
N ILE A 138 1.12 9.84 -7.56
CA ILE A 138 0.93 9.51 -6.15
C ILE A 138 0.00 8.31 -6.06
N VAL A 139 0.38 7.31 -5.27
CA VAL A 139 -0.54 6.21 -4.90
C VAL A 139 -1.12 6.50 -3.52
N ILE A 140 -2.43 6.27 -3.39
CA ILE A 140 -3.17 6.35 -2.13
C ILE A 140 -3.89 5.04 -1.89
N THR A 141 -3.57 4.37 -0.80
CA THR A 141 -4.24 3.14 -0.36
C THR A 141 -5.16 3.45 0.83
N LEU A 142 -6.47 3.32 0.65
CA LEU A 142 -7.47 3.58 1.69
C LEU A 142 -8.03 2.27 2.25
N GLY A 143 -7.75 2.03 3.53
CA GLY A 143 -8.15 0.81 4.24
C GLY A 143 -8.26 1.03 5.75
N SER A 144 -7.67 0.13 6.55
CA SER A 144 -7.54 0.29 8.01
C SER A 144 -6.80 1.58 8.38
N GLY A 145 -5.80 1.96 7.57
CA GLY A 145 -5.09 3.23 7.57
C GLY A 145 -5.15 3.92 6.20
N LEU A 146 -4.38 4.99 6.05
CA LEU A 146 -4.09 5.65 4.78
C LEU A 146 -2.61 5.45 4.46
N GLY A 147 -2.32 4.52 3.55
CA GLY A 147 -1.00 4.35 2.97
C GLY A 147 -0.82 5.23 1.74
N SER A 148 0.41 5.67 1.50
CA SER A 148 0.72 6.49 0.32
C SER A 148 2.15 6.30 -0.15
N CYS A 149 2.36 6.55 -1.44
CA CYS A 149 3.68 6.56 -2.05
C CYS A 149 3.76 7.70 -3.07
N ILE A 150 4.84 8.47 -2.99
CA ILE A 150 5.19 9.48 -4.00
C ILE A 150 6.17 8.83 -4.97
N PHE A 151 5.78 8.77 -6.24
CA PHE A 151 6.62 8.34 -7.34
C PHE A 151 6.95 9.58 -8.17
N THR A 152 8.23 9.89 -8.35
CA THR A 152 8.68 11.10 -9.04
C THR A 152 10.00 10.87 -9.75
N ASP A 153 10.20 11.51 -10.89
CA ASP A 153 11.37 11.32 -11.75
C ASP A 153 11.58 9.85 -12.19
N GLY A 154 10.51 9.08 -12.27
CA GLY A 154 10.55 7.67 -12.67
C GLY A 154 10.99 6.72 -11.55
N GLY A 155 10.88 7.11 -10.27
CA GLY A 155 11.22 6.28 -9.12
C GLY A 155 10.48 6.66 -7.84
N VAL A 156 10.51 5.76 -6.87
CA VAL A 156 9.92 6.01 -5.56
C VAL A 156 10.73 7.03 -4.76
N LYS A 157 10.06 8.04 -4.23
CA LYS A 157 10.67 9.03 -3.34
C LYS A 157 10.84 8.44 -1.94
N LEU A 158 12.08 8.11 -1.58
CA LEU A 158 12.38 7.49 -0.27
C LEU A 158 12.65 8.52 0.85
N GLY A 159 13.15 9.71 0.51
CA GLY A 159 13.66 10.67 1.49
C GLY A 159 15.00 10.22 2.11
N SER A 160 15.45 10.89 3.16
CA SER A 160 16.72 10.60 3.83
C SER A 160 16.72 9.22 4.50
N ASP A 161 15.63 8.89 5.19
CA ASP A 161 15.54 7.72 6.07
C ASP A 161 14.51 6.67 5.61
N GLY A 162 13.96 6.83 4.39
CA GLY A 162 13.01 5.88 3.83
C GLY A 162 11.53 6.10 4.20
N TYR A 163 11.19 7.29 4.76
CA TYR A 163 9.83 7.61 5.22
C TYR A 163 9.16 8.74 4.42
N ALA A 164 9.68 9.11 3.25
CA ALA A 164 8.98 10.10 2.42
C ALA A 164 7.65 9.52 1.90
N GLY A 165 6.65 10.39 1.79
CA GLY A 165 5.35 10.00 1.25
C GLY A 165 4.32 9.58 2.30
N GLU A 166 4.57 9.77 3.59
CA GLU A 166 3.62 9.51 4.68
C GLU A 166 2.49 10.58 4.71
N ILE A 167 1.75 10.68 3.60
CA ILE A 167 0.70 11.69 3.38
C ILE A 167 -0.43 11.56 4.43
N GLY A 168 -0.74 10.34 4.84
CA GLY A 168 -1.77 10.07 5.84
C GLY A 168 -1.52 10.74 7.19
N HIS A 169 -0.26 11.02 7.53
CA HIS A 169 0.11 11.59 8.81
C HIS A 169 0.35 13.11 8.78
N THR A 170 -0.02 13.76 7.69
CA THR A 170 0.02 15.23 7.63
C THR A 170 -1.22 15.85 8.21
N CYS A 171 -1.05 16.99 8.86
CA CYS A 171 -2.14 17.71 9.52
C CYS A 171 -3.01 18.43 8.50
N VAL A 172 -4.28 18.07 8.40
CA VAL A 172 -5.30 18.73 7.59
C VAL A 172 -6.28 19.55 8.44
N HIS A 173 -6.32 19.27 9.76
CA HIS A 173 -7.13 20.02 10.72
C HIS A 173 -6.30 20.30 11.97
N HIS A 174 -5.90 21.57 12.14
CA HIS A 174 -5.25 22.00 13.37
C HIS A 174 -6.15 21.70 14.57
N ASP A 175 -5.61 21.19 15.66
CA ASP A 175 -6.36 20.75 16.85
C ASP A 175 -7.46 19.69 16.58
N GLY A 176 -7.37 18.98 15.46
CA GLY A 176 -8.33 17.97 15.05
C GLY A 176 -8.23 16.65 15.81
N ARG A 177 -8.72 15.59 15.18
CA ARG A 177 -8.79 14.24 15.77
C ARG A 177 -7.40 13.68 16.10
N LEU A 178 -7.29 13.00 17.24
CA LEU A 178 -6.08 12.24 17.58
C LEU A 178 -5.90 11.09 16.58
N CYS A 179 -4.70 10.99 16.01
CA CYS A 179 -4.28 9.93 15.10
C CYS A 179 -3.56 8.80 15.87
N GLY A 180 -3.56 7.61 15.30
CA GLY A 180 -2.83 6.46 15.83
C GLY A 180 -1.31 6.67 15.93
N CYS A 181 -0.74 7.61 15.16
CA CYS A 181 0.67 7.99 15.23
C CYS A 181 1.03 8.92 16.41
N GLY A 182 0.04 9.35 17.21
CA GLY A 182 0.20 10.27 18.33
C GLY A 182 -0.02 11.75 18.01
N ASN A 183 -0.03 12.14 16.74
CA ASN A 183 -0.30 13.51 16.30
C ASN A 183 -1.80 13.80 16.24
N LYS A 184 -2.17 15.09 16.16
CA LYS A 184 -3.55 15.52 15.95
C LYS A 184 -3.76 16.00 14.52
N GLY A 185 -4.98 15.79 14.00
CA GLY A 185 -5.43 16.35 12.74
C GLY A 185 -4.90 15.67 11.48
N CYS A 186 -4.27 14.50 11.60
CA CYS A 186 -3.76 13.75 10.45
C CYS A 186 -4.88 13.39 9.47
N LEU A 187 -4.59 13.41 8.18
CA LEU A 187 -5.53 13.04 7.11
C LEU A 187 -6.13 11.64 7.33
N GLU A 188 -5.33 10.67 7.75
CA GLU A 188 -5.76 9.31 8.08
C GLU A 188 -6.88 9.26 9.11
N ALA A 189 -6.84 10.14 10.13
CA ALA A 189 -7.84 10.17 11.20
C ALA A 189 -9.25 10.58 10.71
N TYR A 190 -9.38 10.98 9.45
CA TYR A 190 -10.65 11.34 8.81
C TYR A 190 -11.03 10.39 7.67
N THR A 191 -10.05 9.82 6.98
CA THR A 191 -10.27 9.14 5.70
C THR A 191 -10.07 7.63 5.73
N ALA A 192 -9.41 7.10 6.77
CA ALA A 192 -9.31 5.66 7.00
C ALA A 192 -10.56 5.10 7.73
N THR A 193 -10.66 3.78 7.83
CA THR A 193 -11.83 3.07 8.39
C THR A 193 -12.33 3.66 9.71
N LYS A 194 -11.44 3.86 10.69
CA LYS A 194 -11.82 4.44 12.00
C LYS A 194 -12.29 5.88 11.87
N GLY A 195 -11.68 6.65 10.97
CA GLY A 195 -12.03 8.04 10.68
C GLY A 195 -13.44 8.16 10.09
N ILE A 196 -13.77 7.33 9.10
CA ILE A 196 -15.09 7.30 8.45
C ILE A 196 -16.18 6.91 9.46
N ILE A 197 -15.95 5.87 10.28
CA ILE A 197 -16.90 5.45 11.31
C ILE A 197 -17.12 6.57 12.34
N ARG A 198 -16.07 7.29 12.71
CA ARG A 198 -16.18 8.43 13.61
C ARG A 198 -16.99 9.55 12.96
N THR A 199 -16.73 9.90 11.70
CA THR A 199 -17.53 10.88 10.93
C THR A 199 -18.99 10.48 10.88
N ALA A 200 -19.31 9.21 10.64
CA ALA A 200 -20.69 8.69 10.64
C ALA A 200 -21.38 8.92 11.99
N ARG A 201 -20.68 8.69 13.10
CA ARG A 201 -21.21 8.93 14.44
C ARG A 201 -21.43 10.42 14.73
N GLU A 202 -20.53 11.27 14.29
CA GLU A 202 -20.65 12.73 14.40
C GLU A 202 -21.86 13.23 13.60
N VAL A 203 -22.03 12.82 12.36
CA VAL A 203 -23.18 13.13 11.51
C VAL A 203 -24.50 12.70 12.16
N MET A 204 -24.55 11.47 12.70
CA MET A 204 -25.75 11.00 13.43
C MET A 204 -26.04 11.78 14.70
N THR A 205 -25.03 12.33 15.37
CA THR A 205 -25.20 13.12 16.59
C THR A 205 -25.67 14.55 16.27
N GLU A 206 -25.15 15.13 15.19
CA GLU A 206 -25.48 16.50 14.76
C GLU A 206 -26.87 16.61 14.15
N SER A 207 -27.38 15.53 13.56
CA SER A 207 -28.71 15.53 12.91
C SER A 207 -29.70 14.65 13.65
N GLY A 208 -30.90 15.18 13.86
CA GLY A 208 -32.06 14.43 14.38
C GLY A 208 -32.82 13.61 13.35
N GLU A 209 -32.41 13.68 12.07
CA GLU A 209 -33.09 13.02 10.96
C GLU A 209 -33.02 11.48 11.04
N PRO A 210 -34.02 10.78 10.48
CA PRO A 210 -33.98 9.33 10.39
C PRO A 210 -32.78 8.84 9.55
N SER A 211 -32.11 7.77 10.01
CA SER A 211 -31.08 7.09 9.25
C SER A 211 -31.05 5.62 9.60
N LYS A 212 -30.86 4.78 8.59
CA LYS A 212 -30.66 3.33 8.76
C LYS A 212 -29.37 3.03 9.52
N MET A 213 -28.34 3.91 9.43
CA MET A 213 -27.09 3.77 10.20
C MET A 213 -27.31 3.62 11.70
N ARG A 214 -28.38 4.25 12.27
CA ARG A 214 -28.70 4.18 13.70
C ARG A 214 -29.08 2.77 14.18
N ARG A 215 -29.48 1.88 13.26
CA ARG A 215 -29.91 0.52 13.53
C ARG A 215 -28.82 -0.51 13.21
N VAL A 216 -27.68 -0.07 12.68
CA VAL A 216 -26.55 -0.95 12.32
C VAL A 216 -25.74 -1.23 13.56
N GLU A 217 -25.62 -2.50 13.94
CA GLU A 217 -24.83 -2.96 15.10
C GLU A 217 -23.35 -2.64 14.92
N LYS A 218 -22.79 -2.94 13.76
CA LYS A 218 -21.37 -2.72 13.44
C LYS A 218 -21.21 -1.89 12.16
N LEU A 219 -20.99 -0.59 12.33
CA LEU A 219 -20.69 0.29 11.20
C LEU A 219 -19.33 -0.05 10.62
N THR A 220 -19.29 -0.14 9.28
CA THR A 220 -18.08 -0.27 8.48
C THR A 220 -18.20 0.64 7.25
N PRO A 221 -17.09 1.08 6.61
CA PRO A 221 -17.18 1.85 5.37
C PRO A 221 -18.02 1.16 4.29
N ARG A 222 -17.96 -0.18 4.21
CA ARG A 222 -18.76 -0.96 3.27
C ARG A 222 -20.27 -0.83 3.54
N VAL A 223 -20.68 -0.97 4.81
CA VAL A 223 -22.10 -0.85 5.19
C VAL A 223 -22.58 0.58 4.93
N ILE A 224 -21.78 1.59 5.30
CA ILE A 224 -22.13 3.00 5.04
C ILE A 224 -22.28 3.25 3.53
N SER A 225 -21.38 2.69 2.70
CA SER A 225 -21.49 2.80 1.25
C SER A 225 -22.75 2.14 0.69
N GLN A 226 -23.14 0.97 1.20
CA GLN A 226 -24.40 0.33 0.82
C GLN A 226 -25.61 1.20 1.16
N LEU A 227 -25.60 1.85 2.32
CA LEU A 227 -26.67 2.77 2.72
C LEU A 227 -26.71 4.04 1.86
N CYS A 228 -25.58 4.48 1.31
CA CYS A 228 -25.57 5.55 0.32
C CYS A 228 -26.33 5.14 -0.95
N GLU A 229 -26.16 3.92 -1.43
CA GLU A 229 -26.90 3.41 -2.60
C GLU A 229 -28.41 3.32 -2.33
N GLU A 230 -28.80 3.14 -1.05
CA GLU A 230 -30.19 3.15 -0.61
C GLU A 230 -30.74 4.56 -0.35
N GLY A 231 -29.94 5.60 -0.58
CA GLY A 231 -30.34 7.02 -0.42
C GLY A 231 -30.35 7.52 1.01
N ASP A 232 -29.64 6.86 1.96
CA ASP A 232 -29.52 7.35 3.34
C ASP A 232 -28.71 8.65 3.38
N ALA A 233 -29.36 9.76 3.72
CA ALA A 233 -28.78 11.09 3.69
C ALA A 233 -27.56 11.23 4.64
N MET A 234 -27.57 10.57 5.79
CA MET A 234 -26.45 10.62 6.73
C MET A 234 -25.26 9.81 6.25
N ALA A 235 -25.51 8.68 5.58
CA ALA A 235 -24.45 7.90 4.96
C ALA A 235 -23.78 8.69 3.83
N ILE A 236 -24.57 9.35 3.00
CA ILE A 236 -24.09 10.24 1.94
C ILE A 236 -23.27 11.40 2.53
N GLU A 237 -23.79 12.05 3.57
CA GLU A 237 -23.09 13.15 4.25
C GLU A 237 -21.76 12.68 4.87
N THR A 238 -21.71 11.46 5.38
CA THR A 238 -20.49 10.85 5.93
C THR A 238 -19.39 10.77 4.86
N PHE A 239 -19.71 10.23 3.68
CA PHE A 239 -18.73 10.14 2.59
C PHE A 239 -18.46 11.49 1.96
N ARG A 240 -19.41 12.42 1.93
CA ARG A 240 -19.17 13.79 1.47
C ARG A 240 -18.08 14.46 2.31
N ARG A 241 -18.21 14.47 3.65
CA ARG A 241 -17.20 15.04 4.56
C ARG A 241 -15.86 14.33 4.46
N THR A 242 -15.88 13.02 4.34
CA THR A 242 -14.66 12.21 4.16
C THR A 242 -13.96 12.59 2.86
N GLY A 243 -14.69 12.66 1.76
CA GLY A 243 -14.16 13.02 0.44
C GLY A 243 -13.62 14.44 0.41
N GLU A 244 -14.31 15.41 1.00
CA GLU A 244 -13.84 16.80 1.09
C GLU A 244 -12.51 16.89 1.83
N THR A 245 -12.37 16.20 2.96
CA THR A 245 -11.11 16.17 3.72
C THR A 245 -9.99 15.49 2.92
N LEU A 246 -10.31 14.40 2.22
CA LEU A 246 -9.36 13.71 1.34
C LEU A 246 -8.89 14.63 0.21
N GLY A 247 -9.82 15.27 -0.49
CA GLY A 247 -9.50 16.16 -1.60
C GLY A 247 -8.64 17.35 -1.18
N LEU A 248 -8.95 17.98 -0.04
CA LEU A 248 -8.15 19.07 0.53
C LEU A 248 -6.70 18.59 0.81
N GLY A 249 -6.54 17.45 1.49
CA GLY A 249 -5.22 16.89 1.77
C GLY A 249 -4.42 16.62 0.50
N LEU A 250 -5.05 16.00 -0.50
CA LEU A 250 -4.40 15.68 -1.78
C LEU A 250 -4.05 16.92 -2.60
N ALA A 251 -4.85 18.00 -2.53
CA ALA A 251 -4.56 19.26 -3.20
C ALA A 251 -3.26 19.90 -2.70
N ASN A 252 -2.98 19.80 -1.39
CA ASN A 252 -1.71 20.27 -0.81
C ASN A 252 -0.53 19.53 -1.44
N TYR A 253 -0.60 18.21 -1.55
CA TYR A 253 0.49 17.42 -2.14
C TYR A 253 0.62 17.61 -3.64
N ALA A 254 -0.49 17.68 -4.36
CA ALA A 254 -0.44 17.95 -5.79
C ALA A 254 0.19 19.32 -6.09
N SER A 255 -0.03 20.31 -5.22
CA SER A 255 0.60 21.63 -5.35
C SER A 255 2.11 21.62 -5.10
N VAL A 256 2.63 20.60 -4.39
CA VAL A 256 4.07 20.44 -4.10
C VAL A 256 4.75 19.53 -5.13
N ILE A 257 4.09 18.42 -5.50
CA ILE A 257 4.67 17.35 -6.34
C ILE A 257 4.36 17.56 -7.83
N ASN A 258 3.21 18.18 -8.16
CA ASN A 258 2.70 18.34 -9.53
C ASN A 258 2.60 17.00 -10.29
N PRO A 259 1.86 16.00 -9.76
CA PRO A 259 1.81 14.68 -10.35
C PRO A 259 0.92 14.65 -11.60
N GLU A 260 1.15 13.69 -12.51
CA GLU A 260 0.29 13.37 -13.65
C GLU A 260 -1.03 12.74 -13.19
N ALA A 261 -0.97 11.93 -12.13
CA ALA A 261 -2.13 11.23 -11.59
C ALA A 261 -2.03 11.01 -10.07
N ILE A 262 -3.19 10.84 -9.46
CA ILE A 262 -3.35 10.24 -8.13
C ILE A 262 -4.10 8.93 -8.32
N ILE A 263 -3.50 7.82 -7.92
CA ILE A 263 -4.01 6.47 -8.10
C ILE A 263 -4.54 5.96 -6.78
N PHE A 264 -5.81 5.59 -6.77
CA PHE A 264 -6.52 5.14 -5.58
C PHE A 264 -6.66 3.62 -5.56
N THR A 265 -6.44 3.03 -4.39
CA THR A 265 -6.53 1.60 -4.14
C THR A 265 -7.04 1.33 -2.72
N GLY A 266 -7.37 0.08 -2.42
CA GLY A 266 -7.88 -0.35 -1.12
C GLY A 266 -9.40 -0.40 -1.05
N GLY A 267 -9.90 -1.10 -0.02
CA GLY A 267 -11.31 -1.45 0.06
C GLY A 267 -12.30 -0.29 0.19
N ILE A 268 -11.85 0.88 0.71
CA ILE A 268 -12.71 2.06 0.90
C ILE A 268 -13.06 2.70 -0.45
N ILE A 269 -12.20 2.56 -1.47
CA ILE A 269 -12.46 3.10 -2.82
C ILE A 269 -13.74 2.51 -3.45
N ARG A 270 -14.17 1.34 -3.00
CA ARG A 270 -15.44 0.73 -3.44
C ARG A 270 -16.68 1.56 -3.12
N ALA A 271 -16.56 2.60 -2.27
CA ALA A 271 -17.62 3.60 -2.09
C ALA A 271 -17.89 4.42 -3.37
N GLY A 272 -17.02 4.33 -4.36
CA GLY A 272 -17.21 4.88 -5.70
C GLY A 272 -17.49 6.39 -5.67
N LYS A 273 -18.54 6.81 -6.38
CA LYS A 273 -18.92 8.22 -6.52
C LYS A 273 -19.13 8.93 -5.19
N TRP A 274 -19.64 8.25 -4.16
CA TRP A 274 -19.95 8.83 -2.86
C TRP A 274 -18.71 9.42 -2.17
N LEU A 275 -17.54 8.81 -2.37
CA LEU A 275 -16.26 9.30 -1.88
C LEU A 275 -15.53 10.15 -2.93
N MET A 276 -15.48 9.66 -4.17
CA MET A 276 -14.58 10.20 -5.19
C MET A 276 -15.04 11.54 -5.78
N GLU A 277 -16.35 11.76 -5.94
CA GLU A 277 -16.87 13.03 -6.45
C GLU A 277 -16.62 14.19 -5.47
N PRO A 278 -16.97 14.08 -4.16
CA PRO A 278 -16.61 15.12 -3.19
C PRO A 278 -15.11 15.32 -3.06
N ALA A 279 -14.30 14.23 -3.13
CA ALA A 279 -12.84 14.33 -3.07
C ALA A 279 -12.29 15.10 -4.29
N LYS A 280 -12.75 14.78 -5.48
CA LYS A 280 -12.32 15.48 -6.72
C LYS A 280 -12.74 16.93 -6.70
N LYS A 281 -13.98 17.23 -6.26
CA LYS A 281 -14.46 18.60 -6.14
C LYS A 281 -13.59 19.40 -5.17
N ALA A 282 -13.37 18.90 -3.95
CA ALA A 282 -12.56 19.58 -2.95
C ALA A 282 -11.10 19.73 -3.42
N PHE A 283 -10.56 18.73 -4.12
CA PHE A 283 -9.26 18.82 -4.75
C PHE A 283 -9.18 19.97 -5.74
N ASP A 284 -10.13 20.07 -6.67
CA ASP A 284 -10.16 21.11 -7.70
C ASP A 284 -10.40 22.52 -7.11
N ASP A 285 -11.09 22.61 -5.99
CA ASP A 285 -11.34 23.88 -5.29
C ASP A 285 -10.09 24.41 -4.53
N HIS A 286 -9.14 23.52 -4.16
CA HIS A 286 -8.00 23.87 -3.30
C HIS A 286 -6.62 23.69 -3.95
N VAL A 287 -6.52 22.95 -5.04
CA VAL A 287 -5.24 22.78 -5.73
C VAL A 287 -4.77 24.09 -6.39
N PHE A 288 -3.46 24.30 -6.47
CA PHE A 288 -2.90 25.45 -7.16
C PHE A 288 -3.48 25.58 -8.57
N HIS A 289 -3.98 26.78 -8.93
CA HIS A 289 -4.82 26.99 -10.10
C HIS A 289 -4.21 26.52 -11.43
N ASN A 290 -2.87 26.58 -11.58
CA ASN A 290 -2.18 26.12 -12.79
C ASN A 290 -2.16 24.59 -12.92
N ILE A 291 -2.48 23.85 -11.85
CA ILE A 291 -2.54 22.38 -11.83
C ILE A 291 -3.99 21.90 -11.97
N LYS A 292 -4.96 22.75 -11.65
CA LYS A 292 -6.39 22.42 -11.71
C LYS A 292 -6.77 21.82 -13.06
N GLY A 293 -7.47 20.67 -13.02
CA GLY A 293 -7.92 19.94 -14.20
C GLY A 293 -6.82 19.13 -14.93
N LYS A 294 -5.56 19.16 -14.48
CA LYS A 294 -4.45 18.43 -15.11
C LYS A 294 -4.15 17.09 -14.44
N VAL A 295 -4.41 16.96 -13.15
CA VAL A 295 -4.16 15.74 -12.39
C VAL A 295 -5.30 14.75 -12.59
N LYS A 296 -4.98 13.55 -13.06
CA LYS A 296 -5.96 12.46 -13.22
C LYS A 296 -6.23 11.79 -11.88
N PHE A 297 -7.49 11.48 -11.59
CA PHE A 297 -7.90 10.60 -10.51
C PHE A 297 -8.17 9.22 -11.11
N LEU A 298 -7.34 8.24 -10.79
CA LEU A 298 -7.41 6.89 -11.35
C LEU A 298 -7.65 5.89 -10.21
N THR A 299 -8.38 4.84 -10.50
CA THR A 299 -8.50 3.68 -9.60
C THR A 299 -7.64 2.57 -10.16
N SER A 300 -6.89 1.89 -9.28
CA SER A 300 -6.10 0.71 -9.66
C SER A 300 -7.00 -0.36 -10.30
N ASP A 301 -6.56 -0.90 -11.41
CA ASP A 301 -7.15 -2.03 -12.14
C ASP A 301 -6.43 -3.36 -11.88
N LEU A 302 -5.33 -3.35 -11.10
CA LEU A 302 -4.65 -4.55 -10.65
C LEU A 302 -5.53 -5.33 -9.67
N ASP A 303 -5.57 -6.66 -9.82
CA ASP A 303 -6.28 -7.52 -8.88
C ASP A 303 -5.82 -7.33 -7.44
N GLU A 304 -6.76 -7.09 -6.52
CA GLU A 304 -6.46 -6.76 -5.12
C GLU A 304 -5.68 -7.89 -4.42
N SER A 305 -5.91 -9.15 -4.82
CA SER A 305 -5.25 -10.32 -4.24
C SER A 305 -3.83 -10.57 -4.77
N GLU A 306 -3.44 -9.90 -5.85
CA GLU A 306 -2.16 -10.11 -6.54
C GLU A 306 -1.29 -8.86 -6.62
N ARG A 307 -1.90 -7.69 -6.46
CA ARG A 307 -1.24 -6.38 -6.62
C ARG A 307 0.06 -6.26 -5.81
N ASN A 308 0.03 -6.66 -4.53
CA ASN A 308 1.21 -6.58 -3.68
C ASN A 308 2.30 -7.59 -4.11
N ILE A 309 1.92 -8.79 -4.54
CA ILE A 309 2.85 -9.79 -5.09
C ILE A 309 3.49 -9.28 -6.38
N LEU A 310 2.69 -8.71 -7.28
CA LEU A 310 3.18 -8.11 -8.53
C LEU A 310 4.14 -6.95 -8.26
N GLY A 311 3.78 -6.03 -7.39
CA GLY A 311 4.67 -4.93 -7.01
C GLY A 311 5.94 -5.41 -6.29
N ALA A 312 5.85 -6.43 -5.43
CA ALA A 312 7.00 -7.06 -4.80
C ALA A 312 7.91 -7.76 -5.84
N SER A 313 7.33 -8.30 -6.91
CA SER A 313 8.11 -8.85 -8.02
C SER A 313 8.93 -7.76 -8.74
N VAL A 314 8.36 -6.58 -8.94
CA VAL A 314 9.10 -5.43 -9.50
C VAL A 314 10.24 -5.03 -8.56
N LEU A 315 9.96 -4.92 -7.26
CA LEU A 315 10.99 -4.65 -6.25
C LEU A 315 12.13 -5.67 -6.33
N ALA A 316 11.82 -6.96 -6.54
CA ALA A 316 12.83 -7.99 -6.70
C ALA A 316 13.70 -7.78 -7.94
N TRP A 317 13.12 -7.33 -9.07
CA TRP A 317 13.90 -7.00 -10.27
C TRP A 317 14.85 -5.83 -10.09
N GLU A 318 14.51 -4.87 -9.22
CA GLU A 318 15.34 -3.70 -8.94
C GLU A 318 16.48 -3.98 -7.97
N VAL A 319 16.49 -5.12 -7.27
CA VAL A 319 17.57 -5.48 -6.34
C VAL A 319 18.88 -5.61 -7.12
N LYS A 320 19.85 -4.79 -6.74
CA LYS A 320 21.22 -4.91 -7.24
C LYS A 320 21.85 -6.13 -6.57
N GLU A 321 22.24 -7.13 -7.34
CA GLU A 321 23.12 -8.17 -6.85
C GLU A 321 24.45 -7.49 -6.49
N TYR A 322 24.76 -7.42 -5.19
CA TYR A 322 26.12 -7.13 -4.78
C TYR A 322 26.92 -8.40 -5.07
N SER A 323 27.58 -8.44 -6.21
CA SER A 323 28.68 -9.37 -6.43
C SER A 323 29.75 -9.00 -5.40
N LEU A 324 29.94 -9.84 -4.37
CA LEU A 324 31.06 -9.71 -3.44
C LEU A 324 32.42 -10.01 -4.12
N PHE A 325 32.40 -10.38 -5.39
CA PHE A 325 33.53 -10.67 -6.22
C PHE A 325 33.46 -9.78 -7.47
N ILE A 326 33.87 -8.53 -7.33
CA ILE A 326 34.36 -7.78 -8.47
C ILE A 326 35.73 -8.37 -8.73
N GLU A 327 35.85 -9.26 -9.72
CA GLU A 327 37.15 -9.61 -10.27
C GLU A 327 37.79 -8.31 -10.79
N SER A 328 38.91 -7.96 -10.16
CA SER A 328 39.79 -6.84 -10.50
C SER A 328 40.38 -7.01 -11.92
#